data_70de030405cc79a812ef00e611c224c0
#
_entry.id   70de030405cc79a812ef00e611c224c0
#
_cell.length_a   1.000
_cell.length_b   1.000
_cell.length_c   1.000
_cell.angle_alpha   90.00
_cell.angle_beta   90.00
_cell.angle_gamma   90.00
#
_symmetry.space_group_name_H-M   'P 1'
#
loop_
_entity.id
_entity.type
_entity.pdbx_description
1 polymer ?
#
loop_
_entity_poly.entity_id
_entity_poly.type
_entity_poly.pdbx_seq_one_letter_code
_entity_poly.pdbx_strand_id
1 'polypeptide(L)'
;MKKRTEYCGLITEAYIGQEITIKGWINRRRDLGGLIFIHLRDREGIMQVVFNQEKNAELFALAESMRHEYIIEVTGKVVLREEAQINSNIDTGTIELEVSEAAILATAKTPPFTIDDDQPVADELRMKYRYMDLRKVRMMKNLKLRHQTTKAIRNYLDNEAFLDVETPYLTKSTPEGARDYVVPSRVYPGTFYALPQSPQLFKQLLMGAGVDRYYQVVRCFRDEDLRGDRQPEFTQVDLETSFMSAEEIQTLTEGMMQKVVKETLGQDIQVPFPRMSYDEAMGRFGSDKPDTRFGLELIDLQEFAQNTSFKVFQQALENGGQVKGLNLKGKADNFSRKDMDGLTDYIKQYGAKGLAWVKVTEEGLNGPVAKFFAEDSETLVAAMSAEPGDLLMFVADKKEVVAQSLGELRLKFGREFKMIDESKLDFLWVVDWPLLEYDEDEKRYVALHHPFTRPKEEDVQLMEEHPEQVRAQAYDIVLNGYEIGGGSLRINTREMQEKMFEALGFTPEEAEQQFGFLLGAFDHGFPPHGGLALGLDRLVMILAGETNIREVIAFPKNGKAFDPMTNAPSEVSDRQLNELSLRLTVED
;
A
#
# COMPACT_ATOMS: atom_id res chain seq x y z
N MET A 1 -36.80 -3.13 -22.38
CA MET A 1 -36.07 -2.25 -21.47
C MET A 1 -36.02 -0.84 -22.05
N LYS A 2 -36.44 0.16 -21.27
CA LYS A 2 -36.30 1.56 -21.65
C LYS A 2 -34.85 2.04 -21.45
N LYS A 3 -34.47 3.12 -22.12
CA LYS A 3 -33.18 3.76 -21.86
C LYS A 3 -33.20 4.37 -20.44
N ARG A 4 -32.10 4.17 -19.65
CA ARG A 4 -31.96 4.87 -18.37
C ARG A 4 -31.81 6.37 -18.63
N THR A 5 -32.55 7.20 -17.89
CA THR A 5 -32.44 8.66 -17.98
C THR A 5 -31.21 9.13 -17.23
N GLU A 6 -31.06 8.70 -15.96
CA GLU A 6 -29.92 9.08 -15.10
C GLU A 6 -29.66 7.96 -14.07
N TYR A 7 -28.51 8.00 -13.41
CA TYR A 7 -28.20 7.16 -12.24
C TYR A 7 -28.97 7.65 -11.00
N CYS A 8 -29.33 6.69 -10.12
CA CYS A 8 -30.13 6.96 -8.93
C CYS A 8 -29.58 8.07 -8.05
N GLY A 9 -28.29 8.04 -7.72
CA GLY A 9 -27.65 9.02 -6.84
C GLY A 9 -27.36 10.39 -7.49
N LEU A 10 -27.52 10.51 -8.81
CA LEU A 10 -27.27 11.76 -9.54
C LEU A 10 -28.53 12.56 -9.84
N ILE A 11 -29.70 12.06 -9.42
CA ILE A 11 -30.94 12.80 -9.60
C ILE A 11 -31.02 13.91 -8.55
N THR A 12 -31.26 15.11 -9.02
CA THR A 12 -31.37 16.32 -8.19
C THR A 12 -32.76 16.95 -8.30
N GLU A 13 -33.02 17.99 -7.53
CA GLU A 13 -34.26 18.76 -7.60
C GLU A 13 -34.52 19.37 -8.98
N ALA A 14 -33.49 19.51 -9.85
CA ALA A 14 -33.66 19.95 -11.24
C ALA A 14 -34.52 18.99 -12.08
N TYR A 15 -34.72 17.76 -11.63
CA TYR A 15 -35.58 16.76 -12.29
C TYR A 15 -37.05 16.83 -11.82
N ILE A 16 -37.40 17.66 -10.84
CA ILE A 16 -38.79 17.76 -10.32
C ILE A 16 -39.74 18.05 -11.48
N GLY A 17 -40.82 17.27 -11.52
CA GLY A 17 -41.85 17.38 -12.55
C GLY A 17 -41.56 16.60 -13.82
N GLN A 18 -40.33 16.13 -14.02
CA GLN A 18 -39.96 15.32 -15.19
C GLN A 18 -40.29 13.84 -14.96
N GLU A 19 -40.67 13.18 -16.04
CA GLU A 19 -40.79 11.72 -16.08
C GLU A 19 -39.44 11.12 -16.46
N ILE A 20 -38.89 10.25 -15.60
CA ILE A 20 -37.58 9.61 -15.79
C ILE A 20 -37.65 8.10 -15.61
N THR A 21 -36.72 7.41 -16.22
CA THR A 21 -36.54 5.95 -16.06
C THR A 21 -35.22 5.69 -15.35
N ILE A 22 -35.28 4.96 -14.23
CA ILE A 22 -34.10 4.52 -13.46
C ILE A 22 -34.10 3.02 -13.29
N LYS A 23 -32.92 2.46 -12.99
CA LYS A 23 -32.71 1.00 -12.86
C LYS A 23 -31.70 0.72 -11.77
N GLY A 24 -31.91 -0.32 -11.02
CA GLY A 24 -31.00 -0.70 -9.95
C GLY A 24 -31.46 -1.90 -9.17
N TRP A 25 -30.81 -2.12 -8.05
CA TRP A 25 -31.09 -3.14 -7.07
C TRP A 25 -31.99 -2.61 -5.96
N ILE A 26 -32.95 -3.41 -5.50
CA ILE A 26 -33.77 -3.08 -4.33
C ILE A 26 -32.92 -3.21 -3.07
N ASN A 27 -32.51 -2.08 -2.50
CA ASN A 27 -31.74 -2.04 -1.28
C ASN A 27 -32.59 -2.22 -0.04
N ARG A 28 -33.75 -1.55 0.00
CA ARG A 28 -34.69 -1.59 1.13
C ARG A 28 -36.12 -1.47 0.62
N ARG A 29 -37.05 -2.23 1.21
CA ARG A 29 -38.48 -2.15 0.93
C ARG A 29 -39.24 -1.93 2.25
N ARG A 30 -40.18 -0.99 2.27
CA ARG A 30 -41.10 -0.75 3.37
C ARG A 30 -42.53 -0.71 2.83
N ASP A 31 -43.42 -1.38 3.53
CA ASP A 31 -44.84 -1.43 3.24
C ASP A 31 -45.58 -0.72 4.39
N LEU A 32 -46.33 0.31 4.07
CA LEU A 32 -47.05 1.15 5.02
C LEU A 32 -48.58 1.18 4.73
N GLY A 33 -49.12 0.06 4.27
CA GLY A 33 -50.56 -0.11 4.01
C GLY A 33 -51.07 0.84 2.92
N GLY A 34 -51.04 0.44 1.67
CA GLY A 34 -51.41 1.23 0.50
C GLY A 34 -50.28 2.02 -0.16
N LEU A 35 -49.15 2.17 0.51
CA LEU A 35 -47.90 2.73 -0.05
C LEU A 35 -46.73 1.79 0.16
N ILE A 36 -46.01 1.47 -0.92
CA ILE A 36 -44.74 0.76 -0.83
C ILE A 36 -43.60 1.69 -1.24
N PHE A 37 -42.64 1.84 -0.32
CA PHE A 37 -41.42 2.61 -0.52
C PHE A 37 -40.26 1.66 -0.78
N ILE A 38 -39.53 1.89 -1.88
CA ILE A 38 -38.34 1.13 -2.24
C ILE A 38 -37.17 2.09 -2.37
N HIS A 39 -36.09 1.78 -1.68
CA HIS A 39 -34.79 2.38 -1.97
C HIS A 39 -34.15 1.61 -3.11
N LEU A 40 -34.08 2.21 -4.28
CA LEU A 40 -33.43 1.68 -5.46
C LEU A 40 -31.99 2.17 -5.48
N ARG A 41 -31.05 1.23 -5.51
CA ARG A 41 -29.62 1.50 -5.44
C ARG A 41 -28.95 1.18 -6.77
N ASP A 42 -28.06 2.04 -7.20
CA ASP A 42 -27.06 1.75 -8.23
C ASP A 42 -25.67 2.20 -7.79
N ARG A 43 -24.70 2.26 -8.70
CA ARG A 43 -23.31 2.61 -8.37
C ARG A 43 -23.11 4.07 -7.91
N GLU A 44 -24.08 4.96 -8.20
CA GLU A 44 -23.98 6.39 -7.85
C GLU A 44 -24.71 6.72 -6.56
N GLY A 45 -25.63 5.87 -6.11
CA GLY A 45 -26.34 6.07 -4.86
C GLY A 45 -27.73 5.46 -4.84
N ILE A 46 -28.60 6.05 -4.03
CA ILE A 46 -29.95 5.54 -3.74
C ILE A 46 -30.98 6.59 -4.14
N MET A 47 -32.09 6.15 -4.76
CA MET A 47 -33.30 6.94 -4.99
C MET A 47 -34.49 6.22 -4.37
N GLN A 48 -35.32 6.94 -3.62
CA GLN A 48 -36.60 6.40 -3.15
C GLN A 48 -37.62 6.40 -4.28
N VAL A 49 -38.26 5.26 -4.49
CA VAL A 49 -39.39 5.12 -5.43
C VAL A 49 -40.64 4.70 -4.66
N VAL A 50 -41.79 5.24 -5.05
CA VAL A 50 -43.06 5.08 -4.32
C VAL A 50 -44.10 4.47 -5.22
N PHE A 51 -44.70 3.38 -4.74
CA PHE A 51 -45.84 2.70 -5.37
C PHE A 51 -47.09 2.97 -4.54
N ASN A 52 -48.11 3.53 -5.16
CA ASN A 52 -49.36 3.90 -4.51
C ASN A 52 -50.51 3.05 -5.00
N GLN A 53 -51.15 2.28 -4.12
CA GLN A 53 -52.25 1.38 -4.41
C GLN A 53 -53.45 2.09 -5.01
N GLU A 54 -53.77 3.30 -4.49
CA GLU A 54 -54.93 4.08 -4.98
C GLU A 54 -54.72 4.59 -6.41
N LYS A 55 -53.43 4.88 -6.78
CA LYS A 55 -53.08 5.37 -8.12
C LYS A 55 -53.02 4.22 -9.14
N ASN A 56 -52.46 3.08 -8.73
CA ASN A 56 -52.33 1.90 -9.62
C ASN A 56 -52.18 0.60 -8.82
N ALA A 57 -53.28 -0.16 -8.70
CA ALA A 57 -53.37 -1.40 -7.94
C ALA A 57 -52.49 -2.52 -8.55
N GLU A 58 -52.35 -2.58 -9.89
CA GLU A 58 -51.52 -3.60 -10.55
C GLU A 58 -50.01 -3.38 -10.27
N LEU A 59 -49.54 -2.14 -10.36
CA LEU A 59 -48.16 -1.79 -9.99
C LEU A 59 -47.89 -2.01 -8.49
N PHE A 60 -48.87 -1.74 -7.66
CA PHE A 60 -48.76 -1.99 -6.22
C PHE A 60 -48.62 -3.50 -5.95
N ALA A 61 -49.45 -4.34 -6.57
CA ALA A 61 -49.34 -5.79 -6.46
C ALA A 61 -47.99 -6.34 -7.00
N LEU A 62 -47.46 -5.73 -8.06
CA LEU A 62 -46.11 -6.04 -8.53
C LEU A 62 -45.05 -5.69 -7.47
N ALA A 63 -45.16 -4.53 -6.85
CA ALA A 63 -44.26 -4.10 -5.79
C ALA A 63 -44.35 -4.99 -4.52
N GLU A 64 -45.50 -5.53 -4.21
CA GLU A 64 -45.66 -6.53 -3.12
C GLU A 64 -44.84 -7.80 -3.36
N SER A 65 -44.63 -8.20 -4.61
CA SER A 65 -43.82 -9.37 -4.97
C SER A 65 -42.32 -9.12 -4.92
N MET A 66 -41.90 -7.87 -4.93
CA MET A 66 -40.49 -7.50 -4.96
C MET A 66 -39.76 -7.80 -3.64
N ARG A 67 -38.49 -8.23 -3.73
CA ARG A 67 -37.65 -8.59 -2.60
C ARG A 67 -36.28 -7.90 -2.70
N HIS A 68 -35.52 -7.93 -1.61
CA HIS A 68 -34.15 -7.40 -1.57
C HIS A 68 -33.29 -7.96 -2.70
N GLU A 69 -32.46 -7.10 -3.28
CA GLU A 69 -31.53 -7.39 -4.36
C GLU A 69 -32.20 -7.81 -5.71
N TYR A 70 -33.53 -7.76 -5.84
CA TYR A 70 -34.15 -7.79 -7.16
C TYR A 70 -33.69 -6.60 -7.98
N ILE A 71 -33.49 -6.80 -9.27
CA ILE A 71 -33.18 -5.72 -10.22
C ILE A 71 -34.49 -5.28 -10.87
N ILE A 72 -34.77 -4.01 -10.76
CA ILE A 72 -35.98 -3.42 -11.34
C ILE A 72 -35.67 -2.24 -12.27
N GLU A 73 -36.54 -2.03 -13.22
CA GLU A 73 -36.67 -0.82 -14.02
C GLU A 73 -37.95 -0.12 -13.58
N VAL A 74 -37.86 1.16 -13.26
CA VAL A 74 -39.02 1.98 -12.91
C VAL A 74 -39.02 3.27 -13.71
N THR A 75 -40.18 3.68 -14.16
CA THR A 75 -40.43 4.99 -14.78
C THR A 75 -41.44 5.72 -13.91
N GLY A 76 -41.25 6.99 -13.72
CA GLY A 76 -42.14 7.80 -12.91
C GLY A 76 -41.75 9.27 -12.88
N LYS A 77 -42.55 10.06 -12.17
CA LYS A 77 -42.36 11.50 -12.02
C LYS A 77 -41.57 11.81 -10.76
N VAL A 78 -40.53 12.62 -10.88
CA VAL A 78 -39.80 13.12 -9.74
C VAL A 78 -40.63 14.18 -9.02
N VAL A 79 -40.77 14.00 -7.71
CA VAL A 79 -41.53 14.93 -6.84
C VAL A 79 -40.69 15.29 -5.61
N LEU A 80 -41.01 16.46 -5.03
CA LEU A 80 -40.42 16.88 -3.77
C LEU A 80 -41.12 16.10 -2.64
N ARG A 81 -40.36 15.66 -1.64
CA ARG A 81 -40.93 15.10 -0.41
C ARG A 81 -41.45 16.19 0.49
N GLU A 82 -42.44 15.85 1.31
CA GLU A 82 -42.87 16.69 2.40
C GLU A 82 -41.72 16.90 3.40
N GLU A 83 -41.61 18.07 3.99
CA GLU A 83 -40.51 18.44 4.90
C GLU A 83 -40.31 17.43 6.04
N ALA A 84 -41.37 16.87 6.59
CA ALA A 84 -41.33 15.82 7.60
C ALA A 84 -40.82 14.45 7.11
N GLN A 85 -40.74 14.24 5.80
CA GLN A 85 -40.34 12.98 5.15
C GLN A 85 -38.96 13.05 4.51
N ILE A 86 -38.27 14.18 4.61
CA ILE A 86 -36.90 14.35 4.12
C ILE A 86 -35.95 13.34 4.82
N ASN A 87 -35.17 12.63 4.04
CA ASN A 87 -34.20 11.67 4.55
C ASN A 87 -32.77 12.16 4.32
N SER A 88 -32.16 12.73 5.33
CA SER A 88 -30.77 13.25 5.27
C SER A 88 -29.68 12.18 5.13
N ASN A 89 -30.03 10.89 5.22
CA ASN A 89 -29.06 9.78 5.10
C ASN A 89 -28.77 9.38 3.65
N ILE A 90 -29.49 9.94 2.67
CA ILE A 90 -29.24 9.72 1.25
C ILE A 90 -29.19 11.06 0.52
N ASP A 91 -28.31 11.17 -0.49
CA ASP A 91 -28.07 12.42 -1.21
C ASP A 91 -29.33 12.94 -1.94
N THR A 92 -30.21 12.04 -2.36
CA THR A 92 -31.50 12.33 -3.02
C THR A 92 -32.66 12.49 -2.03
N GLY A 93 -32.36 12.71 -0.76
CA GLY A 93 -33.33 12.64 0.34
C GLY A 93 -34.48 13.66 0.34
N THR A 94 -34.34 14.75 -0.42
CA THR A 94 -35.40 15.78 -0.58
C THR A 94 -36.45 15.43 -1.64
N ILE A 95 -36.14 14.44 -2.50
CA ILE A 95 -36.97 14.03 -3.65
C ILE A 95 -37.29 12.54 -3.63
N GLU A 96 -38.32 12.16 -4.37
CA GLU A 96 -38.68 10.76 -4.62
C GLU A 96 -39.32 10.59 -5.99
N LEU A 97 -39.38 9.35 -6.48
CA LEU A 97 -40.00 9.01 -7.76
C LEU A 97 -41.37 8.39 -7.54
N GLU A 98 -42.43 9.07 -7.94
CA GLU A 98 -43.77 8.49 -8.04
C GLU A 98 -43.84 7.59 -9.28
N VAL A 99 -43.95 6.27 -9.06
CA VAL A 99 -43.87 5.25 -10.13
C VAL A 99 -45.13 5.21 -10.98
N SER A 100 -44.96 5.31 -12.30
CA SER A 100 -46.03 5.13 -13.30
C SER A 100 -45.91 3.80 -14.05
N GLU A 101 -44.69 3.25 -14.17
CA GLU A 101 -44.42 1.95 -14.79
C GLU A 101 -43.25 1.26 -14.07
N ALA A 102 -43.33 -0.06 -13.97
CA ALA A 102 -42.26 -0.88 -13.39
C ALA A 102 -42.16 -2.25 -14.06
N ALA A 103 -40.94 -2.78 -14.06
CA ALA A 103 -40.67 -4.15 -14.49
C ALA A 103 -39.59 -4.79 -13.63
N ILE A 104 -39.74 -6.05 -13.25
CA ILE A 104 -38.70 -6.86 -12.64
C ILE A 104 -37.81 -7.39 -13.77
N LEU A 105 -36.54 -6.97 -13.77
CA LEU A 105 -35.54 -7.40 -14.74
C LEU A 105 -34.86 -8.70 -14.34
N ALA A 106 -34.64 -8.88 -13.02
CA ALA A 106 -34.10 -10.11 -12.46
C ALA A 106 -34.55 -10.30 -11.02
N THR A 107 -34.78 -11.52 -10.63
CA THR A 107 -35.05 -11.91 -9.23
C THR A 107 -33.75 -12.32 -8.54
N ALA A 108 -33.75 -12.33 -7.21
CA ALA A 108 -32.62 -12.76 -6.39
C ALA A 108 -33.10 -13.77 -5.34
N LYS A 109 -32.20 -14.71 -4.97
CA LYS A 109 -32.35 -15.49 -3.74
C LYS A 109 -31.99 -14.61 -2.55
N THR A 110 -32.32 -15.07 -1.34
CA THR A 110 -31.89 -14.38 -0.11
C THR A 110 -30.37 -14.21 -0.12
N PRO A 111 -29.87 -12.97 0.00
CA PRO A 111 -28.43 -12.72 0.01
C PRO A 111 -27.74 -13.41 1.20
N PRO A 112 -26.48 -13.87 1.05
CA PRO A 112 -25.70 -14.45 2.14
C PRO A 112 -25.36 -13.45 3.25
N PHE A 113 -25.42 -12.17 2.96
CA PHE A 113 -25.30 -11.04 3.90
C PHE A 113 -25.99 -9.81 3.33
N THR A 114 -26.31 -8.86 4.19
CA THR A 114 -26.90 -7.57 3.79
C THR A 114 -25.86 -6.66 3.12
N ILE A 115 -26.31 -5.95 2.09
CA ILE A 115 -25.50 -4.93 1.43
C ILE A 115 -25.60 -3.64 2.24
N ASP A 116 -24.89 -3.61 3.37
CA ASP A 116 -24.88 -2.52 4.34
C ASP A 116 -23.45 -2.37 4.85
N ASP A 117 -22.93 -1.14 4.87
CA ASP A 117 -21.57 -0.85 5.35
C ASP A 117 -21.45 -0.98 6.88
N ASP A 118 -22.56 -0.77 7.60
CA ASP A 118 -22.58 -0.76 9.06
C ASP A 118 -22.60 -2.16 9.70
N GLN A 119 -22.82 -3.21 8.89
CA GLN A 119 -22.86 -4.57 9.41
C GLN A 119 -21.54 -5.31 9.16
N PRO A 120 -20.87 -5.80 10.24
CA PRO A 120 -19.65 -6.58 10.08
C PRO A 120 -19.98 -7.93 9.42
N VAL A 121 -19.23 -8.26 8.37
CA VAL A 121 -19.29 -9.53 7.65
C VAL A 121 -17.90 -10.15 7.66
N ALA A 122 -17.81 -11.46 7.93
CA ALA A 122 -16.53 -12.17 7.93
C ALA A 122 -15.84 -12.05 6.56
N ASP A 123 -14.55 -11.80 6.56
CA ASP A 123 -13.75 -11.59 5.35
C ASP A 123 -13.87 -12.74 4.35
N GLU A 124 -13.88 -13.99 4.83
CA GLU A 124 -14.04 -15.17 3.98
C GLU A 124 -15.36 -15.14 3.18
N LEU A 125 -16.46 -14.75 3.84
CA LEU A 125 -17.75 -14.63 3.21
C LEU A 125 -17.81 -13.47 2.21
N ARG A 126 -17.22 -12.33 2.57
CA ARG A 126 -17.07 -11.17 1.67
C ARG A 126 -16.28 -11.54 0.42
N MET A 127 -15.20 -12.29 0.55
CA MET A 127 -14.36 -12.70 -0.57
C MET A 127 -15.04 -13.77 -1.45
N LYS A 128 -15.75 -14.72 -0.85
CA LYS A 128 -16.51 -15.73 -1.58
C LYS A 128 -17.63 -15.12 -2.45
N TYR A 129 -18.29 -14.10 -1.93
CA TYR A 129 -19.34 -13.36 -2.63
C TYR A 129 -18.90 -11.95 -2.98
N ARG A 130 -17.66 -11.80 -3.48
CA ARG A 130 -17.04 -10.51 -3.71
C ARG A 130 -17.85 -9.59 -4.61
N TYR A 131 -18.52 -10.12 -5.62
CA TYR A 131 -19.42 -9.36 -6.51
C TYR A 131 -20.62 -8.74 -5.77
N MET A 132 -21.01 -9.28 -4.61
CA MET A 132 -22.01 -8.67 -3.75
C MET A 132 -21.39 -7.65 -2.78
N ASP A 133 -20.23 -7.96 -2.20
CA ASP A 133 -19.51 -7.04 -1.34
C ASP A 133 -19.16 -5.73 -2.07
N LEU A 134 -18.83 -5.79 -3.36
CA LEU A 134 -18.59 -4.64 -4.22
C LEU A 134 -19.84 -3.75 -4.45
N ARG A 135 -21.05 -4.21 -4.13
CA ARG A 135 -22.28 -3.39 -4.16
C ARG A 135 -22.38 -2.43 -2.99
N LYS A 136 -21.61 -2.62 -1.91
CA LYS A 136 -21.55 -1.71 -0.76
C LYS A 136 -21.08 -0.33 -1.19
N VAL A 137 -21.61 0.70 -0.56
CA VAL A 137 -21.30 2.11 -0.87
C VAL A 137 -19.80 2.38 -0.70
N ARG A 138 -19.21 1.91 0.40
CA ARG A 138 -17.77 2.03 0.68
C ARG A 138 -16.92 1.40 -0.41
N MET A 139 -17.23 0.18 -0.81
CA MET A 139 -16.47 -0.54 -1.84
C MET A 139 -16.56 0.13 -3.21
N MET A 140 -17.76 0.60 -3.58
CA MET A 140 -17.96 1.34 -4.83
C MET A 140 -17.23 2.68 -4.82
N LYS A 141 -17.23 3.40 -3.68
CA LYS A 141 -16.45 4.63 -3.50
C LYS A 141 -14.95 4.38 -3.70
N ASN A 142 -14.42 3.28 -3.14
CA ASN A 142 -13.01 2.90 -3.29
C ASN A 142 -12.66 2.59 -4.77
N LEU A 143 -13.51 1.88 -5.50
CA LEU A 143 -13.29 1.63 -6.93
C LEU A 143 -13.34 2.91 -7.77
N LYS A 144 -14.25 3.84 -7.45
CA LYS A 144 -14.31 5.15 -8.10
C LYS A 144 -13.07 5.97 -7.82
N LEU A 145 -12.60 6.01 -6.56
CA LEU A 145 -11.37 6.69 -6.17
C LEU A 145 -10.16 6.12 -6.93
N ARG A 146 -10.06 4.79 -7.02
CA ARG A 146 -9.02 4.12 -7.82
C ARG A 146 -9.06 4.56 -9.29
N HIS A 147 -10.25 4.59 -9.89
CA HIS A 147 -10.42 5.05 -11.26
C HIS A 147 -9.97 6.52 -11.43
N GLN A 148 -10.40 7.40 -10.53
CA GLN A 148 -10.05 8.83 -10.55
C GLN A 148 -8.54 9.05 -10.35
N THR A 149 -7.92 8.33 -9.41
CA THR A 149 -6.47 8.35 -9.18
C THR A 149 -5.71 7.95 -10.45
N THR A 150 -6.07 6.83 -11.06
CA THR A 150 -5.43 6.35 -12.29
C THR A 150 -5.59 7.35 -13.44
N LYS A 151 -6.78 7.92 -13.58
CA LYS A 151 -7.07 8.94 -14.61
C LYS A 151 -6.24 10.21 -14.40
N ALA A 152 -6.14 10.71 -13.15
CA ALA A 152 -5.35 11.89 -12.82
C ALA A 152 -3.86 11.68 -13.13
N ILE A 153 -3.31 10.50 -12.80
CA ILE A 153 -1.94 10.11 -13.12
C ILE A 153 -1.71 10.09 -14.63
N ARG A 154 -2.56 9.39 -15.39
CA ARG A 154 -2.45 9.33 -16.87
C ARG A 154 -2.50 10.72 -17.50
N ASN A 155 -3.46 11.54 -17.12
CA ASN A 155 -3.58 12.91 -17.62
C ASN A 155 -2.35 13.76 -17.30
N TYR A 156 -1.75 13.58 -16.12
CA TYR A 156 -0.53 14.29 -15.76
C TYR A 156 0.64 13.88 -16.63
N LEU A 157 0.89 12.58 -16.74
CA LEU A 157 2.02 12.03 -17.49
C LEU A 157 1.89 12.32 -19.01
N ASP A 158 0.68 12.25 -19.56
CA ASP A 158 0.42 12.64 -20.96
C ASP A 158 0.80 14.12 -21.21
N ASN A 159 0.46 15.02 -20.28
CA ASN A 159 0.82 16.44 -20.37
C ASN A 159 2.34 16.67 -20.22
N GLU A 160 3.04 15.78 -19.54
CA GLU A 160 4.50 15.79 -19.39
C GLU A 160 5.21 15.03 -20.54
N ALA A 161 4.50 14.73 -21.62
CA ALA A 161 5.00 14.06 -22.83
C ALA A 161 5.50 12.62 -22.61
N PHE A 162 4.94 11.90 -21.65
CA PHE A 162 5.18 10.47 -21.48
C PHE A 162 4.35 9.65 -22.47
N LEU A 163 4.94 8.55 -22.94
CA LEU A 163 4.25 7.55 -23.76
C LEU A 163 3.83 6.36 -22.90
N ASP A 164 2.55 5.97 -22.98
CA ASP A 164 2.05 4.73 -22.39
C ASP A 164 2.42 3.55 -23.30
N VAL A 165 3.38 2.72 -22.87
CA VAL A 165 3.90 1.61 -23.66
C VAL A 165 3.78 0.31 -22.90
N GLU A 166 3.09 -0.67 -23.49
CA GLU A 166 2.95 -2.01 -22.91
C GLU A 166 4.24 -2.82 -23.03
N THR A 167 4.54 -3.59 -21.99
CA THR A 167 5.66 -4.52 -21.93
C THR A 167 5.16 -5.96 -21.75
N PRO A 168 5.94 -7.01 -22.10
CA PRO A 168 5.47 -8.38 -22.02
C PRO A 168 5.20 -8.86 -20.60
N TYR A 169 4.21 -9.73 -20.42
CA TYR A 169 3.99 -10.52 -19.19
C TYR A 169 4.64 -11.91 -19.27
N LEU A 170 4.82 -12.48 -20.46
CA LEU A 170 5.55 -13.72 -20.64
C LEU A 170 7.02 -13.40 -20.85
N THR A 171 7.80 -13.40 -19.77
CA THR A 171 9.19 -12.97 -19.77
C THR A 171 10.12 -14.10 -19.37
N LYS A 172 11.42 -13.86 -19.40
CA LYS A 172 12.42 -14.72 -18.80
C LYS A 172 12.49 -14.47 -17.30
N SER A 173 12.68 -15.53 -16.50
CA SER A 173 12.96 -15.38 -15.07
C SER A 173 14.21 -14.53 -14.83
N THR A 174 14.09 -13.55 -13.95
CA THR A 174 15.18 -12.67 -13.53
C THR A 174 15.19 -12.53 -12.02
N PRO A 175 16.35 -12.57 -11.36
CA PRO A 175 16.41 -12.44 -9.90
C PRO A 175 16.18 -10.96 -9.50
N GLU A 176 14.99 -10.64 -8.99
CA GLU A 176 14.63 -9.30 -8.50
C GLU A 176 14.22 -9.30 -7.01
N GLY A 177 14.68 -10.29 -6.23
CA GLY A 177 14.45 -10.35 -4.77
C GLY A 177 13.27 -11.21 -4.34
N ALA A 178 12.16 -11.26 -5.08
CA ALA A 178 11.04 -12.16 -4.82
C ALA A 178 11.14 -13.45 -5.66
N ARG A 179 10.32 -14.45 -5.33
CA ARG A 179 10.15 -15.63 -6.20
C ARG A 179 9.23 -15.29 -7.38
N ASP A 180 9.56 -15.86 -8.53
CA ASP A 180 8.76 -15.71 -9.75
C ASP A 180 7.60 -16.70 -9.78
N TYR A 181 6.46 -16.25 -10.32
CA TYR A 181 5.43 -17.16 -10.84
C TYR A 181 5.85 -17.62 -12.22
N VAL A 182 5.92 -18.94 -12.43
CA VAL A 182 6.37 -19.53 -13.70
C VAL A 182 5.22 -20.15 -14.48
N VAL A 183 5.27 -20.01 -15.80
CA VAL A 183 4.26 -20.53 -16.74
C VAL A 183 4.95 -21.47 -17.73
N PRO A 184 4.56 -22.75 -17.78
CA PRO A 184 5.20 -23.71 -18.68
C PRO A 184 4.90 -23.42 -20.15
N SER A 185 5.90 -23.62 -21.02
CA SER A 185 5.76 -23.48 -22.46
C SER A 185 5.37 -24.81 -23.11
N ARG A 186 4.23 -24.84 -23.81
CA ARG A 186 3.84 -26.00 -24.61
C ARG A 186 4.71 -26.17 -25.88
N VAL A 187 5.16 -25.04 -26.44
CA VAL A 187 5.94 -25.04 -27.70
C VAL A 187 7.41 -25.43 -27.47
N TYR A 188 7.93 -25.12 -26.30
CA TYR A 188 9.29 -25.45 -25.88
C TYR A 188 9.25 -26.34 -24.64
N PRO A 189 9.08 -27.67 -24.78
CA PRO A 189 8.94 -28.57 -23.63
C PRO A 189 10.09 -28.45 -22.65
N GLY A 190 9.79 -28.44 -21.35
CA GLY A 190 10.81 -28.31 -20.29
C GLY A 190 11.30 -26.88 -20.05
N THR A 191 10.74 -25.89 -20.74
CA THR A 191 11.04 -24.46 -20.50
C THR A 191 9.83 -23.71 -19.96
N PHE A 192 10.09 -22.61 -19.28
CA PHE A 192 9.08 -21.80 -18.62
C PHE A 192 9.26 -20.33 -18.93
N TYR A 193 8.14 -19.63 -19.08
CA TYR A 193 8.10 -18.18 -18.91
C TYR A 193 7.97 -17.86 -17.43
N ALA A 194 8.38 -16.66 -17.04
CA ALA A 194 8.09 -16.08 -15.74
C ALA A 194 7.16 -14.88 -15.89
N LEU A 195 6.24 -14.68 -14.94
CA LEU A 195 5.46 -13.46 -14.85
C LEU A 195 6.32 -12.36 -14.22
N PRO A 196 6.34 -11.12 -14.75
CA PRO A 196 7.29 -10.10 -14.34
C PRO A 196 7.00 -9.58 -12.93
N GLN A 197 8.05 -9.44 -12.13
CA GLN A 197 7.99 -8.76 -10.83
C GLN A 197 7.85 -7.24 -11.00
N SER A 198 8.40 -6.72 -12.09
CA SER A 198 8.26 -5.36 -12.60
C SER A 198 8.71 -5.32 -14.07
N PRO A 199 8.40 -4.28 -14.84
CA PRO A 199 8.89 -4.11 -16.22
C PRO A 199 10.31 -3.52 -16.29
N GLN A 200 11.13 -3.66 -15.25
CA GLN A 200 12.41 -2.96 -15.08
C GLN A 200 13.34 -3.06 -16.29
N LEU A 201 13.58 -4.24 -16.82
CA LEU A 201 14.50 -4.43 -17.94
C LEU A 201 13.95 -3.85 -19.24
N PHE A 202 12.65 -4.02 -19.48
CA PHE A 202 12.00 -3.52 -20.69
C PHE A 202 11.91 -1.98 -20.72
N LYS A 203 11.61 -1.34 -19.58
CA LYS A 203 11.57 0.12 -19.54
C LYS A 203 12.96 0.73 -19.76
N GLN A 204 14.02 0.11 -19.26
CA GLN A 204 15.39 0.51 -19.56
C GLN A 204 15.69 0.37 -21.06
N LEU A 205 15.32 -0.77 -21.68
CA LEU A 205 15.48 -0.97 -23.13
C LEU A 205 14.69 0.06 -23.96
N LEU A 206 13.51 0.52 -23.48
CA LEU A 206 12.77 1.59 -24.12
C LEU A 206 13.53 2.92 -24.10
N MET A 207 14.33 3.18 -23.06
CA MET A 207 15.22 4.35 -23.05
C MET A 207 16.30 4.22 -24.12
N GLY A 208 16.94 3.05 -24.24
CA GLY A 208 17.86 2.75 -25.33
C GLY A 208 17.23 2.79 -26.72
N ALA A 209 15.93 2.53 -26.82
CA ALA A 209 15.15 2.67 -28.06
C ALA A 209 14.75 4.13 -28.39
N GLY A 210 15.06 5.10 -27.52
CA GLY A 210 14.77 6.51 -27.74
C GLY A 210 13.34 6.94 -27.40
N VAL A 211 12.60 6.17 -26.58
CA VAL A 211 11.26 6.55 -26.12
C VAL A 211 11.30 7.80 -25.22
N ASP A 212 12.41 8.01 -24.53
CA ASP A 212 12.74 9.17 -23.70
C ASP A 212 11.91 9.29 -22.42
N ARG A 213 10.59 9.25 -22.50
CA ARG A 213 9.66 9.30 -21.35
C ARG A 213 8.59 8.22 -21.50
N TYR A 214 8.70 7.21 -20.69
CA TYR A 214 7.81 6.03 -20.66
C TYR A 214 7.01 6.00 -19.38
N TYR A 215 5.76 5.58 -19.46
CA TYR A 215 5.02 5.06 -18.32
C TYR A 215 4.14 3.89 -18.70
N GLN A 216 3.70 3.13 -17.69
CA GLN A 216 2.70 2.08 -17.83
C GLN A 216 1.97 1.88 -16.50
N VAL A 217 0.65 1.73 -16.54
CA VAL A 217 -0.12 1.19 -15.40
C VAL A 217 -0.13 -0.32 -15.57
N VAL A 218 0.77 -0.99 -14.87
CA VAL A 218 1.16 -2.37 -15.14
C VAL A 218 0.86 -3.32 -13.99
N ARG A 219 0.47 -4.55 -14.32
CA ARG A 219 0.35 -5.64 -13.35
C ARG A 219 1.72 -6.26 -13.09
N CYS A 220 2.05 -6.43 -11.81
CA CYS A 220 3.26 -7.07 -11.32
C CYS A 220 2.91 -8.28 -10.47
N PHE A 221 3.82 -9.26 -10.43
CA PHE A 221 3.59 -10.57 -9.80
C PHE A 221 4.77 -10.91 -8.89
N ARG A 222 4.51 -11.24 -7.62
CA ARG A 222 5.54 -11.66 -6.66
C ARG A 222 5.01 -12.76 -5.77
N ASP A 223 5.71 -13.88 -5.73
CA ASP A 223 5.40 -15.00 -4.83
C ASP A 223 6.12 -14.78 -3.49
N GLU A 224 5.47 -14.02 -2.61
CA GLU A 224 5.98 -13.60 -1.31
C GLU A 224 4.95 -13.89 -0.21
N ASP A 225 5.39 -13.82 1.04
CA ASP A 225 4.49 -13.85 2.19
C ASP A 225 3.57 -12.62 2.20
N LEU A 226 2.27 -12.87 2.32
CA LEU A 226 1.27 -11.82 2.22
C LEU A 226 1.08 -11.09 3.57
N ARG A 227 0.89 -9.77 3.47
CA ARG A 227 0.55 -8.86 4.57
C ARG A 227 -0.66 -8.02 4.19
N GLY A 228 -1.13 -7.17 5.10
CA GLY A 228 -2.28 -6.29 4.83
C GLY A 228 -2.09 -5.34 3.64
N ASP A 229 -0.85 -5.02 3.30
CA ASP A 229 -0.44 -4.13 2.21
C ASP A 229 0.27 -4.86 1.05
N ARG A 230 0.17 -6.20 0.97
CA ARG A 230 0.77 -7.04 -0.09
C ARG A 230 -0.22 -8.01 -0.70
N GLN A 231 -0.10 -8.19 -2.02
CA GLN A 231 -0.85 -9.17 -2.82
C GLN A 231 0.11 -9.88 -3.77
N PRO A 232 -0.15 -11.15 -4.17
CA PRO A 232 0.71 -11.87 -5.11
C PRO A 232 0.70 -11.26 -6.52
N GLU A 233 -0.36 -10.55 -6.84
CA GLU A 233 -0.48 -9.70 -8.02
C GLU A 233 -0.99 -8.32 -7.62
N PHE A 234 -0.33 -7.27 -8.08
CA PHE A 234 -0.62 -5.89 -7.73
C PHE A 234 -0.36 -4.96 -8.92
N THR A 235 -0.77 -3.71 -8.82
CA THR A 235 -0.62 -2.74 -9.89
C THR A 235 0.39 -1.67 -9.51
N GLN A 236 1.34 -1.41 -10.42
CA GLN A 236 2.23 -0.26 -10.34
C GLN A 236 1.87 0.78 -11.40
N VAL A 237 2.13 2.05 -11.08
CA VAL A 237 2.41 3.06 -12.09
C VAL A 237 3.91 3.10 -12.22
N ASP A 238 4.41 2.60 -13.33
CA ASP A 238 5.82 2.47 -13.59
C ASP A 238 6.23 3.52 -14.63
N LEU A 239 7.33 4.23 -14.38
CA LEU A 239 7.84 5.25 -15.27
C LEU A 239 9.36 5.21 -15.39
N GLU A 240 9.87 5.64 -16.54
CA GLU A 240 11.29 5.77 -16.83
C GLU A 240 11.55 6.97 -17.73
N THR A 241 12.65 7.67 -17.51
CA THR A 241 13.02 8.88 -18.23
C THR A 241 14.49 8.85 -18.61
N SER A 242 14.81 9.37 -19.81
CA SER A 242 16.18 9.67 -20.21
C SER A 242 16.54 11.11 -19.84
N PHE A 243 17.82 11.35 -19.56
CA PHE A 243 18.44 12.67 -19.37
C PHE A 243 17.91 13.51 -18.19
N MET A 244 17.14 12.93 -17.28
CA MET A 244 16.69 13.59 -16.07
C MET A 244 17.55 13.20 -14.87
N SER A 245 17.80 14.17 -13.99
CA SER A 245 18.42 13.93 -12.68
C SER A 245 17.41 13.32 -11.69
N ALA A 246 17.91 12.80 -10.58
CA ALA A 246 17.06 12.29 -9.50
C ALA A 246 16.11 13.38 -8.96
N GLU A 247 16.59 14.61 -8.84
CA GLU A 247 15.80 15.75 -8.36
C GLU A 247 14.68 16.13 -9.34
N GLU A 248 14.94 16.09 -10.66
CA GLU A 248 13.92 16.33 -11.67
C GLU A 248 12.83 15.26 -11.65
N ILE A 249 13.19 13.97 -11.48
CA ILE A 249 12.22 12.87 -11.34
C ILE A 249 11.39 13.03 -10.07
N GLN A 250 12.01 13.42 -8.95
CA GLN A 250 11.29 13.70 -7.72
C GLN A 250 10.31 14.86 -7.89
N THR A 251 10.74 15.97 -8.50
CA THR A 251 9.90 17.14 -8.75
C THR A 251 8.70 16.81 -9.66
N LEU A 252 8.92 16.02 -10.71
CA LEU A 252 7.86 15.51 -11.58
C LEU A 252 6.84 14.69 -10.78
N THR A 253 7.32 13.82 -9.90
CA THR A 253 6.47 12.97 -9.05
C THR A 253 5.68 13.80 -8.03
N GLU A 254 6.29 14.81 -7.44
CA GLU A 254 5.62 15.76 -6.54
C GLU A 254 4.46 16.48 -7.23
N GLY A 255 4.66 16.97 -8.44
CA GLY A 255 3.60 17.60 -9.25
C GLY A 255 2.47 16.61 -9.58
N MET A 256 2.82 15.35 -9.87
CA MET A 256 1.83 14.30 -10.09
C MET A 256 1.01 14.03 -8.84
N MET A 257 1.63 13.96 -7.65
CA MET A 257 0.90 13.75 -6.38
C MET A 257 0.01 14.93 -6.04
N GLN A 258 0.46 16.19 -6.27
CA GLN A 258 -0.40 17.37 -6.11
C GLN A 258 -1.67 17.25 -6.95
N LYS A 259 -1.54 16.88 -8.23
CA LYS A 259 -2.69 16.71 -9.11
C LYS A 259 -3.62 15.59 -8.65
N VAL A 260 -3.06 14.45 -8.27
CA VAL A 260 -3.83 13.31 -7.77
C VAL A 260 -4.64 13.69 -6.54
N VAL A 261 -4.01 14.27 -5.52
CA VAL A 261 -4.69 14.64 -4.26
C VAL A 261 -5.75 15.72 -4.52
N LYS A 262 -5.44 16.69 -5.38
CA LYS A 262 -6.39 17.75 -5.74
C LYS A 262 -7.63 17.20 -6.46
N GLU A 263 -7.45 16.34 -7.45
CA GLU A 263 -8.56 15.81 -8.25
C GLU A 263 -9.38 14.73 -7.52
N THR A 264 -8.78 14.02 -6.57
CA THR A 264 -9.45 12.92 -5.86
C THR A 264 -10.06 13.33 -4.52
N LEU A 265 -9.35 14.16 -3.75
CA LEU A 265 -9.76 14.56 -2.40
C LEU A 265 -10.11 16.05 -2.28
N GLY A 266 -9.87 16.86 -3.33
CA GLY A 266 -10.07 18.31 -3.29
C GLY A 266 -9.07 19.07 -2.41
N GLN A 267 -8.03 18.41 -1.91
CA GLN A 267 -7.04 18.98 -1.00
C GLN A 267 -5.82 19.51 -1.76
N ASP A 268 -5.14 20.48 -1.18
CA ASP A 268 -3.86 20.98 -1.65
C ASP A 268 -2.76 20.45 -0.74
N ILE A 269 -1.68 19.93 -1.32
CA ILE A 269 -0.48 19.49 -0.62
C ILE A 269 0.71 20.38 -0.98
N GLN A 270 1.58 20.61 -0.02
CA GLN A 270 2.76 21.46 -0.20
C GLN A 270 3.88 20.69 -0.88
N VAL A 271 4.58 21.36 -1.80
CA VAL A 271 5.81 20.89 -2.42
C VAL A 271 6.89 21.98 -2.30
N PRO A 272 8.19 21.65 -2.30
CA PRO A 272 8.75 20.30 -2.41
C PRO A 272 8.53 19.48 -1.14
N PHE A 273 8.46 18.14 -1.29
CA PHE A 273 8.39 17.25 -0.14
C PHE A 273 9.73 17.26 0.64
N PRO A 274 9.72 17.12 1.99
CA PRO A 274 10.94 16.96 2.76
C PRO A 274 11.77 15.79 2.25
N ARG A 275 13.09 15.94 2.28
CA ARG A 275 14.06 14.90 1.98
C ARG A 275 14.80 14.50 3.24
N MET A 276 14.87 13.22 3.50
CA MET A 276 15.53 12.62 4.66
C MET A 276 16.49 11.55 4.18
N SER A 277 17.72 11.52 4.70
CA SER A 277 18.62 10.41 4.36
C SER A 277 18.15 9.11 5.00
N TYR A 278 18.52 7.98 4.40
CA TYR A 278 18.25 6.65 4.98
C TYR A 278 18.78 6.54 6.41
N ASP A 279 20.01 7.00 6.66
CA ASP A 279 20.60 6.97 7.99
C ASP A 279 19.82 7.84 9.01
N GLU A 280 19.33 8.99 8.59
CA GLU A 280 18.49 9.85 9.42
C GLU A 280 17.15 9.18 9.72
N ALA A 281 16.49 8.59 8.74
CA ALA A 281 15.23 7.88 8.90
C ALA A 281 15.37 6.71 9.88
N MET A 282 16.39 5.87 9.70
CA MET A 282 16.70 4.78 10.61
C MET A 282 17.13 5.27 11.99
N GLY A 283 17.88 6.36 12.03
CA GLY A 283 18.39 6.95 13.28
C GLY A 283 17.30 7.53 14.16
N ARG A 284 16.36 8.29 13.60
CA ARG A 284 15.31 9.02 14.33
C ARG A 284 14.02 8.21 14.50
N PHE A 285 13.68 7.37 13.53
CA PHE A 285 12.37 6.71 13.51
C PHE A 285 12.45 5.18 13.55
N GLY A 286 13.65 4.61 13.37
CA GLY A 286 13.85 3.16 13.33
C GLY A 286 13.20 2.50 12.12
N SER A 287 12.99 3.24 11.04
CA SER A 287 12.30 2.78 9.84
C SER A 287 12.77 3.54 8.60
N ASP A 288 12.88 2.82 7.48
CA ASP A 288 13.13 3.35 6.15
C ASP A 288 11.92 4.07 5.52
N LYS A 289 10.75 3.95 6.16
CA LYS A 289 9.48 4.59 5.78
C LYS A 289 8.82 5.26 7.00
N PRO A 290 9.43 6.32 7.53
CA PRO A 290 8.99 6.92 8.78
C PRO A 290 7.62 7.58 8.66
N ASP A 291 6.77 7.38 9.67
CA ASP A 291 5.56 8.16 9.86
C ASP A 291 5.91 9.42 10.66
N THR A 292 5.98 10.55 9.98
CA THR A 292 6.37 11.85 10.56
C THR A 292 5.17 12.69 11.03
N ARG A 293 3.95 12.12 11.00
CA ARG A 293 2.73 12.81 11.49
C ARG A 293 2.68 13.00 13.00
N PHE A 294 3.58 12.37 13.75
CA PHE A 294 3.70 12.50 15.21
C PHE A 294 5.17 12.44 15.65
N GLY A 295 5.43 12.92 16.84
CA GLY A 295 6.76 12.89 17.45
C GLY A 295 7.19 11.50 17.94
N LEU A 296 7.76 11.40 19.14
CA LEU A 296 8.27 10.17 19.76
C LEU A 296 9.46 9.59 18.98
N GLU A 297 10.45 10.41 18.70
CA GLU A 297 11.66 9.99 17.99
C GLU A 297 12.57 9.12 18.89
N LEU A 298 13.35 8.25 18.26
CA LEU A 298 14.40 7.48 18.91
C LEU A 298 15.53 8.43 19.35
N ILE A 299 15.97 8.27 20.58
CA ILE A 299 17.02 9.08 21.17
C ILE A 299 18.30 8.26 21.26
N ASP A 300 19.39 8.76 20.69
CA ASP A 300 20.69 8.13 20.78
C ASP A 300 21.27 8.28 22.20
N LEU A 301 21.73 7.18 22.77
CA LEU A 301 22.29 7.12 24.12
C LEU A 301 23.71 6.55 24.14
N GLN A 302 24.42 6.56 23.02
CA GLN A 302 25.75 5.96 22.91
C GLN A 302 26.73 6.60 23.88
N GLU A 303 26.75 7.94 24.01
CA GLU A 303 27.60 8.66 24.95
C GLU A 303 27.26 8.32 26.41
N PHE A 304 25.97 8.27 26.75
CA PHE A 304 25.52 7.83 28.07
C PHE A 304 25.93 6.39 28.37
N ALA A 305 25.74 5.50 27.40
CA ALA A 305 26.00 4.06 27.52
C ALA A 305 27.50 3.74 27.71
N GLN A 306 28.41 4.58 27.21
CA GLN A 306 29.85 4.43 27.42
C GLN A 306 30.26 4.71 28.87
N ASN A 307 29.53 5.55 29.58
CA ASN A 307 29.89 6.05 30.90
C ASN A 307 29.11 5.38 32.04
N THR A 308 28.02 4.68 31.77
CA THR A 308 27.19 4.03 32.78
C THR A 308 27.78 2.70 33.28
N SER A 309 27.44 2.31 34.50
CA SER A 309 27.80 1.00 35.07
C SER A 309 26.91 -0.18 34.57
N PHE A 310 25.92 0.09 33.73
CA PHE A 310 24.98 -0.93 33.25
C PHE A 310 25.62 -1.81 32.17
N LYS A 311 26.06 -2.98 32.57
CA LYS A 311 26.82 -3.93 31.74
C LYS A 311 26.15 -4.30 30.41
N VAL A 312 24.83 -4.32 30.35
CA VAL A 312 24.09 -4.66 29.11
C VAL A 312 24.38 -3.62 28.03
N PHE A 313 24.44 -2.33 28.40
CA PHE A 313 24.78 -1.24 27.47
C PHE A 313 26.22 -1.33 27.03
N GLN A 314 27.14 -1.54 27.98
CA GLN A 314 28.56 -1.66 27.66
C GLN A 314 28.84 -2.82 26.71
N GLN A 315 28.27 -4.01 26.99
CA GLN A 315 28.43 -5.19 26.13
C GLN A 315 27.86 -4.99 24.72
N ALA A 316 26.74 -4.28 24.58
CA ALA A 316 26.20 -3.97 23.26
C ALA A 316 27.18 -3.11 22.46
N LEU A 317 27.77 -2.07 23.08
CA LEU A 317 28.76 -1.20 22.42
C LEU A 317 30.07 -1.94 22.11
N GLU A 318 30.58 -2.76 23.02
CA GLU A 318 31.78 -3.59 22.83
C GLU A 318 31.62 -4.56 21.63
N ASN A 319 30.40 -5.01 21.35
CA ASN A 319 30.09 -5.87 20.22
C ASN A 319 29.71 -5.07 18.94
N GLY A 320 29.99 -3.77 18.89
CA GLY A 320 29.68 -2.92 17.73
C GLY A 320 28.20 -2.58 17.57
N GLY A 321 27.41 -2.83 18.61
CA GLY A 321 25.98 -2.51 18.61
C GLY A 321 25.68 -1.05 18.97
N GLN A 322 24.43 -0.78 19.28
CA GLN A 322 23.88 0.54 19.55
C GLN A 322 22.99 0.54 20.80
N VAL A 323 22.88 1.68 21.47
CA VAL A 323 21.92 1.90 22.56
C VAL A 323 21.06 3.11 22.20
N LYS A 324 19.76 2.90 22.13
CA LYS A 324 18.78 3.98 21.93
C LYS A 324 17.61 3.85 22.89
N GLY A 325 16.89 4.93 23.06
CA GLY A 325 15.70 4.97 23.90
C GLY A 325 14.52 5.69 23.26
N LEU A 326 13.37 5.49 23.89
CA LEU A 326 12.12 6.23 23.68
C LEU A 326 11.70 6.88 24.99
N ASN A 327 11.25 8.14 24.92
CA ASN A 327 10.63 8.83 26.03
C ASN A 327 9.11 8.98 25.78
N LEU A 328 8.30 8.16 26.43
CA LEU A 328 6.85 8.23 26.34
C LEU A 328 6.33 9.23 27.40
N LYS A 329 6.13 10.47 26.97
CA LYS A 329 5.79 11.62 27.80
C LYS A 329 4.50 11.45 28.59
N GLY A 330 4.57 11.62 29.91
CA GLY A 330 3.41 11.65 30.82
C GLY A 330 2.62 10.33 30.86
N LYS A 331 3.21 9.19 30.53
CA LYS A 331 2.54 7.90 30.42
C LYS A 331 3.05 6.82 31.41
N ALA A 332 3.92 7.18 32.34
CA ALA A 332 4.46 6.22 33.30
C ALA A 332 3.38 5.41 34.05
N ASP A 333 2.30 6.07 34.47
CA ASP A 333 1.23 5.45 35.24
C ASP A 333 0.30 4.55 34.40
N ASN A 334 0.36 4.65 33.08
CA ASN A 334 -0.41 3.78 32.19
C ASN A 334 0.11 2.35 32.13
N PHE A 335 1.32 2.09 32.64
CA PHE A 335 1.98 0.80 32.52
C PHE A 335 2.27 0.17 33.87
N SER A 336 1.71 -1.01 34.11
CA SER A 336 2.10 -1.90 35.17
C SER A 336 3.36 -2.70 34.78
N ARG A 337 3.96 -3.42 35.73
CA ARG A 337 5.07 -4.33 35.45
C ARG A 337 4.70 -5.41 34.43
N LYS A 338 3.47 -5.93 34.51
CA LYS A 338 2.94 -6.92 33.56
C LYS A 338 2.85 -6.35 32.14
N ASP A 339 2.46 -5.09 32.01
CA ASP A 339 2.41 -4.41 30.69
C ASP A 339 3.81 -4.26 30.10
N MET A 340 4.81 -3.94 30.93
CA MET A 340 6.21 -3.84 30.51
C MET A 340 6.78 -5.22 30.11
N ASP A 341 6.40 -6.30 30.81
CA ASP A 341 6.74 -7.67 30.39
C ASP A 341 6.11 -7.99 29.02
N GLY A 342 4.86 -7.58 28.78
CA GLY A 342 4.20 -7.71 27.48
C GLY A 342 4.87 -6.93 26.36
N LEU A 343 5.36 -5.71 26.62
CA LEU A 343 6.13 -4.94 25.66
C LEU A 343 7.49 -5.60 25.36
N THR A 344 8.12 -6.18 26.37
CA THR A 344 9.36 -6.94 26.21
C THR A 344 9.14 -8.14 25.29
N ASP A 345 8.05 -8.89 25.48
CA ASP A 345 7.71 -10.01 24.61
C ASP A 345 7.35 -9.54 23.18
N TYR A 346 6.71 -8.40 23.07
CA TYR A 346 6.40 -7.80 21.76
C TYR A 346 7.66 -7.50 20.94
N ILE A 347 8.71 -6.92 21.54
CA ILE A 347 9.93 -6.59 20.80
C ILE A 347 10.85 -7.78 20.53
N LYS A 348 10.69 -8.90 21.23
CA LYS A 348 11.45 -10.13 20.96
C LYS A 348 11.24 -10.67 19.55
N GLN A 349 10.06 -10.48 18.98
CA GLN A 349 9.79 -10.87 17.59
C GLN A 349 10.64 -10.10 16.57
N TYR A 350 11.22 -8.96 16.96
CA TYR A 350 12.13 -8.16 16.16
C TYR A 350 13.61 -8.38 16.55
N GLY A 351 13.91 -9.44 17.30
CA GLY A 351 15.25 -9.87 17.65
C GLY A 351 15.82 -9.26 18.94
N ALA A 352 15.14 -8.32 19.59
CA ALA A 352 15.61 -7.75 20.85
C ALA A 352 15.61 -8.78 22.00
N LYS A 353 16.69 -8.82 22.75
CA LYS A 353 16.86 -9.73 23.91
C LYS A 353 16.09 -9.28 25.14
N GLY A 354 15.77 -7.99 25.25
CA GLY A 354 15.05 -7.41 26.37
C GLY A 354 14.74 -5.93 26.17
N LEU A 355 13.88 -5.41 27.05
CA LEU A 355 13.52 -3.99 27.12
C LEU A 355 13.89 -3.47 28.51
N ALA A 356 14.91 -2.64 28.59
CA ALA A 356 15.22 -1.92 29.83
C ALA A 356 14.28 -0.71 29.95
N TRP A 357 13.83 -0.40 31.17
CA TRP A 357 12.93 0.72 31.37
C TRP A 357 13.02 1.33 32.77
N VAL A 358 12.71 2.61 32.87
CA VAL A 358 12.54 3.35 34.12
C VAL A 358 11.37 4.33 33.99
N LYS A 359 10.67 4.58 35.08
CA LYS A 359 9.71 5.69 35.24
C LYS A 359 10.42 6.87 35.89
N VAL A 360 10.17 8.06 35.41
CA VAL A 360 10.65 9.30 36.03
C VAL A 360 9.62 9.75 37.04
N THR A 361 10.03 9.96 38.27
CA THR A 361 9.16 10.44 39.37
C THR A 361 9.76 11.71 39.99
N GLU A 362 9.00 12.41 40.82
CA GLU A 362 9.48 13.57 41.59
C GLU A 362 10.67 13.21 42.49
N GLU A 363 10.77 11.95 42.93
CA GLU A 363 11.82 11.46 43.83
C GLU A 363 13.04 10.87 43.06
N GLY A 364 12.96 10.82 41.70
CA GLY A 364 14.01 10.26 40.84
C GLY A 364 13.53 9.10 39.96
N LEU A 365 14.45 8.24 39.53
CA LEU A 365 14.17 7.13 38.64
C LEU A 365 13.63 5.92 39.41
N ASN A 366 12.57 5.30 38.91
CA ASN A 366 11.96 4.09 39.47
C ASN A 366 11.84 3.00 38.38
N GLY A 367 12.27 1.80 38.67
CA GLY A 367 12.19 0.67 37.72
C GLY A 367 13.30 -0.36 37.93
N PRO A 368 13.26 -1.47 37.17
CA PRO A 368 14.19 -2.59 37.38
C PRO A 368 15.66 -2.20 37.16
N VAL A 369 15.92 -1.25 36.28
CA VAL A 369 17.29 -0.80 35.95
C VAL A 369 17.67 0.52 36.60
N ALA A 370 16.77 1.18 37.35
CA ALA A 370 17.01 2.48 37.99
C ALA A 370 18.27 2.53 38.86
N LYS A 371 18.56 1.44 39.58
CA LYS A 371 19.74 1.32 40.42
C LYS A 371 21.07 1.43 39.68
N PHE A 372 21.10 1.07 38.40
CA PHE A 372 22.30 1.15 37.57
C PHE A 372 22.56 2.57 37.04
N PHE A 373 21.54 3.44 37.10
CA PHE A 373 21.56 4.81 36.60
C PHE A 373 21.55 5.84 37.75
N ALA A 374 21.65 5.38 39.00
CA ALA A 374 21.53 6.27 40.16
C ALA A 374 22.57 7.40 40.18
N GLU A 375 23.82 7.10 39.81
CA GLU A 375 24.92 8.08 39.79
C GLU A 375 24.82 9.01 38.57
N ASP A 376 24.22 8.55 37.47
CA ASP A 376 24.14 9.27 36.18
C ASP A 376 22.69 9.69 35.85
N SER A 377 21.78 9.68 36.84
CA SER A 377 20.35 9.93 36.63
C SER A 377 20.05 11.29 36.01
N GLU A 378 20.74 12.36 36.43
CA GLU A 378 20.57 13.69 35.88
C GLU A 378 21.00 13.74 34.40
N THR A 379 22.09 13.06 34.06
CA THR A 379 22.62 12.97 32.68
C THR A 379 21.62 12.23 31.81
N LEU A 380 21.03 11.11 32.29
CA LEU A 380 20.02 10.36 31.54
C LEU A 380 18.75 11.19 31.33
N VAL A 381 18.23 11.82 32.39
CA VAL A 381 17.06 12.69 32.34
C VAL A 381 17.26 13.81 31.33
N ALA A 382 18.43 14.44 31.33
CA ALA A 382 18.77 15.50 30.37
C ALA A 382 18.85 14.97 28.93
N ALA A 383 19.57 13.86 28.71
CA ALA A 383 19.72 13.23 27.41
C ALA A 383 18.37 12.82 26.80
N MET A 384 17.46 12.31 27.64
CA MET A 384 16.12 11.90 27.23
C MET A 384 15.12 13.06 27.24
N SER A 385 15.52 14.28 27.62
CA SER A 385 14.60 15.41 27.84
C SER A 385 13.38 15.01 28.68
N ALA A 386 13.63 14.26 29.77
CA ALA A 386 12.60 13.61 30.54
C ALA A 386 12.12 14.49 31.70
N GLU A 387 10.86 14.28 32.10
CA GLU A 387 10.19 14.98 33.18
C GLU A 387 9.46 13.96 34.09
N PRO A 388 9.13 14.31 35.33
CA PRO A 388 8.32 13.45 36.20
C PRO A 388 7.01 13.05 35.51
N GLY A 389 6.67 11.74 35.55
CA GLY A 389 5.54 11.17 34.85
C GLY A 389 5.89 10.49 33.51
N ASP A 390 7.13 10.61 33.04
CA ASP A 390 7.59 10.00 31.78
C ASP A 390 8.01 8.54 31.97
N LEU A 391 7.80 7.73 30.92
CA LEU A 391 8.30 6.36 30.83
C LEU A 391 9.45 6.31 29.83
N LEU A 392 10.64 5.98 30.31
CA LEU A 392 11.83 5.80 29.48
C LEU A 392 12.06 4.32 29.19
N MET A 393 12.25 3.98 27.94
CA MET A 393 12.50 2.62 27.48
C MET A 393 13.76 2.56 26.63
N PHE A 394 14.52 1.47 26.73
CA PHE A 394 15.82 1.34 26.10
C PHE A 394 16.00 -0.02 25.45
N VAL A 395 16.61 -0.06 24.28
CA VAL A 395 17.09 -1.27 23.62
C VAL A 395 18.57 -1.13 23.32
N ALA A 396 19.34 -2.17 23.62
CA ALA A 396 20.77 -2.27 23.40
C ALA A 396 21.07 -3.59 22.68
N ASP A 397 21.40 -3.53 21.40
CA ASP A 397 21.69 -4.69 20.54
C ASP A 397 22.37 -4.21 19.23
N LYS A 398 22.44 -5.08 18.21
CA LYS A 398 22.81 -4.71 16.84
C LYS A 398 21.95 -3.52 16.36
N LYS A 399 22.52 -2.68 15.51
CA LYS A 399 21.89 -1.43 15.01
C LYS A 399 20.49 -1.68 14.41
N GLU A 400 20.36 -2.73 13.61
CA GLU A 400 19.12 -3.12 12.93
C GLU A 400 18.03 -3.56 13.94
N VAL A 401 18.44 -4.34 14.96
CA VAL A 401 17.54 -4.81 16.02
C VAL A 401 17.03 -3.65 16.87
N VAL A 402 17.91 -2.71 17.23
CA VAL A 402 17.54 -1.50 17.98
C VAL A 402 16.54 -0.65 17.20
N ALA A 403 16.87 -0.37 15.94
CA ALA A 403 16.02 0.43 15.06
C ALA A 403 14.63 -0.20 14.89
N GLN A 404 14.56 -1.47 14.51
CA GLN A 404 13.29 -2.15 14.27
C GLN A 404 12.45 -2.28 15.54
N SER A 405 13.08 -2.65 16.68
CA SER A 405 12.35 -2.84 17.94
C SER A 405 11.75 -1.54 18.46
N LEU A 406 12.53 -0.46 18.48
CA LEU A 406 12.05 0.84 18.95
C LEU A 406 11.14 1.53 17.94
N GLY A 407 11.39 1.34 16.65
CA GLY A 407 10.51 1.84 15.58
C GLY A 407 9.10 1.25 15.67
N GLU A 408 9.00 -0.07 15.91
CA GLU A 408 7.71 -0.74 16.10
C GLU A 408 7.01 -0.34 17.41
N LEU A 409 7.75 -0.15 18.51
CA LEU A 409 7.18 0.41 19.74
C LEU A 409 6.67 1.82 19.53
N ARG A 410 7.41 2.65 18.80
CA ARG A 410 7.01 4.00 18.44
C ARG A 410 5.66 4.00 17.72
N LEU A 411 5.51 3.19 16.68
CA LEU A 411 4.26 3.05 15.91
C LEU A 411 3.11 2.50 16.77
N LYS A 412 3.40 1.51 17.62
CA LYS A 412 2.42 0.96 18.56
C LYS A 412 1.86 2.05 19.47
N PHE A 413 2.72 2.83 20.12
CA PHE A 413 2.28 3.92 21.01
C PHE A 413 1.60 5.06 20.26
N GLY A 414 2.07 5.38 19.05
CA GLY A 414 1.43 6.36 18.18
C GLY A 414 -0.06 6.05 17.94
N ARG A 415 -0.37 4.79 17.71
CA ARG A 415 -1.74 4.29 17.53
C ARG A 415 -2.51 4.22 18.86
N GLU A 416 -1.95 3.57 19.88
CA GLU A 416 -2.63 3.35 21.18
C GLU A 416 -2.98 4.65 21.89
N PHE A 417 -2.10 5.65 21.85
CA PHE A 417 -2.32 6.95 22.47
C PHE A 417 -2.87 8.01 21.51
N LYS A 418 -3.27 7.59 20.29
CA LYS A 418 -3.86 8.50 19.27
C LYS A 418 -2.99 9.73 19.01
N MET A 419 -1.67 9.53 18.92
CA MET A 419 -0.72 10.61 18.65
C MET A 419 -0.66 10.97 17.17
N ILE A 420 -1.13 10.06 16.29
CA ILE A 420 -1.08 10.20 14.83
C ILE A 420 -2.23 11.11 14.38
N ASP A 421 -1.91 12.15 13.63
CA ASP A 421 -2.92 12.98 12.97
C ASP A 421 -3.39 12.31 11.69
N GLU A 422 -4.49 11.55 11.79
CA GLU A 422 -5.06 10.78 10.67
C GLU A 422 -5.62 11.67 9.55
N SER A 423 -5.76 12.98 9.76
CA SER A 423 -6.24 13.92 8.74
C SER A 423 -5.16 14.37 7.76
N LYS A 424 -3.88 14.15 8.11
CA LYS A 424 -2.74 14.57 7.30
C LYS A 424 -2.39 13.57 6.21
N LEU A 425 -2.03 14.13 5.05
CA LEU A 425 -1.26 13.45 4.02
C LEU A 425 0.18 13.97 4.10
N ASP A 426 1.05 13.19 4.71
CA ASP A 426 2.43 13.57 5.03
C ASP A 426 3.40 12.83 4.13
N PHE A 427 3.87 13.52 3.10
CA PHE A 427 4.79 12.99 2.10
C PHE A 427 6.23 13.36 2.45
N LEU A 428 7.15 12.44 2.21
CA LEU A 428 8.59 12.70 2.26
C LEU A 428 9.34 11.78 1.30
N TRP A 429 10.56 12.17 0.97
CA TRP A 429 11.53 11.34 0.27
C TRP A 429 12.56 10.78 1.25
N VAL A 430 12.86 9.49 1.11
CA VAL A 430 14.03 8.87 1.72
C VAL A 430 15.09 8.70 0.63
N VAL A 431 16.27 9.26 0.87
CA VAL A 431 17.37 9.35 -0.10
C VAL A 431 18.67 8.84 0.53
N ASP A 432 19.75 8.82 -0.25
CA ASP A 432 21.07 8.40 0.23
C ASP A 432 21.10 6.97 0.79
N TRP A 433 20.43 6.06 0.11
CA TRP A 433 20.34 4.66 0.46
C TRP A 433 21.70 3.96 0.34
N PRO A 434 21.98 2.94 1.16
CA PRO A 434 23.04 1.99 0.86
C PRO A 434 22.80 1.33 -0.50
N LEU A 435 23.86 1.12 -1.28
CA LEU A 435 23.78 0.42 -2.56
C LEU A 435 23.63 -1.09 -2.35
N LEU A 436 24.40 -1.62 -1.41
CA LEU A 436 24.55 -3.04 -1.14
C LEU A 436 24.35 -3.30 0.36
N GLU A 437 23.84 -4.49 0.66
CA GLU A 437 23.69 -5.05 1.99
C GLU A 437 24.33 -6.42 2.04
N TYR A 438 24.97 -6.77 3.16
CA TYR A 438 25.55 -8.09 3.33
C TYR A 438 24.51 -9.06 3.87
N ASP A 439 24.22 -10.11 3.10
CA ASP A 439 23.32 -11.20 3.51
C ASP A 439 24.11 -12.27 4.27
N GLU A 440 23.83 -12.40 5.56
CA GLU A 440 24.52 -13.37 6.44
C GLU A 440 24.19 -14.84 6.10
N ASP A 441 23.01 -15.10 5.54
CA ASP A 441 22.57 -16.45 5.17
C ASP A 441 23.20 -16.87 3.85
N GLU A 442 23.21 -15.99 2.86
CA GLU A 442 23.84 -16.23 1.56
C GLU A 442 25.35 -15.96 1.55
N LYS A 443 25.88 -15.29 2.60
CA LYS A 443 27.30 -14.91 2.77
C LYS A 443 27.88 -14.12 1.59
N ARG A 444 27.06 -13.21 1.04
CA ARG A 444 27.43 -12.32 -0.05
C ARG A 444 26.73 -10.98 0.07
N TYR A 445 27.17 -10.01 -0.70
CA TYR A 445 26.43 -8.76 -0.87
C TYR A 445 25.24 -8.96 -1.80
N VAL A 446 24.13 -8.33 -1.48
CA VAL A 446 22.91 -8.23 -2.28
C VAL A 446 22.59 -6.76 -2.54
N ALA A 447 21.94 -6.47 -3.67
CA ALA A 447 21.50 -5.12 -3.96
C ALA A 447 20.28 -4.76 -3.07
N LEU A 448 20.31 -3.62 -2.42
CA LEU A 448 19.20 -3.20 -1.54
C LEU A 448 17.94 -2.88 -2.36
N HIS A 449 18.09 -2.33 -3.56
CA HIS A 449 16.98 -2.08 -4.49
C HIS A 449 16.98 -3.12 -5.63
N HIS A 450 17.88 -2.96 -6.60
CA HIS A 450 18.06 -3.90 -7.71
C HIS A 450 19.45 -3.73 -8.34
N PRO A 451 19.95 -4.72 -9.10
CA PRO A 451 21.31 -4.73 -9.65
C PRO A 451 21.62 -3.61 -10.67
N PHE A 452 20.61 -2.87 -11.10
CA PHE A 452 20.76 -1.81 -12.12
C PHE A 452 20.81 -0.40 -11.50
N THR A 453 20.79 -0.31 -10.18
CA THR A 453 20.85 0.95 -9.44
C THR A 453 22.24 1.55 -9.53
N ARG A 454 22.32 2.85 -9.90
CA ARG A 454 23.58 3.56 -10.03
C ARG A 454 24.14 3.94 -8.67
N PRO A 455 25.43 3.66 -8.38
CA PRO A 455 26.12 4.20 -7.21
C PRO A 455 26.29 5.72 -7.31
N LYS A 456 26.48 6.40 -6.19
CA LYS A 456 26.98 7.77 -6.21
C LYS A 456 28.38 7.81 -6.78
N GLU A 457 28.68 8.84 -7.60
CA GLU A 457 29.95 8.92 -8.32
C GLU A 457 31.17 8.99 -7.38
N GLU A 458 31.00 9.71 -6.29
CA GLU A 458 32.04 9.85 -5.25
C GLU A 458 32.33 8.55 -4.50
N ASP A 459 31.42 7.60 -4.48
CA ASP A 459 31.53 6.34 -3.73
C ASP A 459 31.98 5.15 -4.61
N VAL A 460 32.04 5.30 -5.94
CA VAL A 460 32.35 4.20 -6.89
C VAL A 460 33.65 3.47 -6.54
N GLN A 461 34.68 4.20 -6.10
CA GLN A 461 35.97 3.61 -5.72
C GLN A 461 35.90 2.74 -4.44
N LEU A 462 34.84 2.88 -3.63
CA LEU A 462 34.65 2.07 -2.42
C LEU A 462 34.06 0.69 -2.73
N MET A 463 33.55 0.46 -3.94
CA MET A 463 32.86 -0.80 -4.30
C MET A 463 33.72 -2.06 -4.12
N GLU A 464 35.03 -1.95 -4.27
CA GLU A 464 35.95 -3.08 -4.17
C GLU A 464 36.39 -3.35 -2.71
N GLU A 465 36.66 -2.30 -1.93
CA GLU A 465 37.25 -2.44 -0.58
C GLU A 465 36.20 -2.29 0.54
N HIS A 466 35.18 -1.46 0.33
CA HIS A 466 34.16 -1.11 1.30
C HIS A 466 32.77 -1.03 0.69
N PRO A 467 32.25 -2.12 0.10
CA PRO A 467 30.94 -2.12 -0.58
C PRO A 467 29.78 -1.72 0.33
N GLU A 468 29.89 -1.95 1.65
CA GLU A 468 28.90 -1.55 2.65
C GLU A 468 28.79 -0.01 2.86
N GLN A 469 29.74 0.75 2.36
CA GLN A 469 29.76 2.22 2.48
C GLN A 469 29.27 2.93 1.22
N VAL A 470 29.07 2.19 0.14
CA VAL A 470 28.63 2.76 -1.13
C VAL A 470 27.15 3.16 -1.05
N ARG A 471 26.87 4.43 -1.34
CA ARG A 471 25.50 4.93 -1.42
C ARG A 471 24.96 4.85 -2.85
N ALA A 472 23.67 4.59 -2.95
CA ALA A 472 22.93 4.55 -4.19
C ALA A 472 22.35 5.92 -4.58
N GLN A 473 22.20 6.16 -5.87
CA GLN A 473 21.37 7.24 -6.40
C GLN A 473 19.88 6.78 -6.45
N ALA A 474 19.39 6.32 -5.29
CA ALA A 474 18.04 5.82 -5.09
C ALA A 474 17.22 6.76 -4.20
N TYR A 475 15.91 6.73 -4.38
CA TYR A 475 14.96 7.57 -3.67
C TYR A 475 13.62 6.85 -3.56
N ASP A 476 13.06 6.80 -2.34
CA ASP A 476 11.74 6.27 -2.08
C ASP A 476 10.80 7.37 -1.62
N ILE A 477 9.58 7.36 -2.13
CA ILE A 477 8.52 8.25 -1.69
C ILE A 477 7.68 7.56 -0.62
N VAL A 478 7.57 8.23 0.51
CA VAL A 478 6.82 7.75 1.68
C VAL A 478 5.60 8.63 1.90
N LEU A 479 4.47 8.02 2.18
CA LEU A 479 3.23 8.68 2.57
C LEU A 479 2.68 8.03 3.84
N ASN A 480 2.57 8.82 4.93
CA ASN A 480 1.95 8.37 6.18
C ASN A 480 2.57 7.08 6.75
N GLY A 481 3.89 6.92 6.65
CA GLY A 481 4.58 5.72 7.13
C GLY A 481 4.53 4.51 6.18
N TYR A 482 4.04 4.69 4.97
CA TYR A 482 4.07 3.68 3.90
C TYR A 482 4.97 4.13 2.77
N GLU A 483 5.87 3.27 2.34
CA GLU A 483 6.54 3.42 1.05
C GLU A 483 5.50 3.22 -0.06
N ILE A 484 5.16 4.29 -0.77
CA ILE A 484 4.21 4.24 -1.88
C ILE A 484 4.90 4.07 -3.23
N GLY A 485 6.22 4.19 -3.28
CA GLY A 485 7.01 3.95 -4.47
C GLY A 485 8.48 4.18 -4.23
N GLY A 486 9.27 3.69 -5.15
CA GLY A 486 10.73 3.84 -5.13
C GLY A 486 11.30 3.92 -6.54
N GLY A 487 12.47 4.51 -6.64
CA GLY A 487 13.19 4.68 -7.88
C GLY A 487 14.66 4.94 -7.71
N SER A 488 15.36 5.01 -8.83
CA SER A 488 16.77 5.37 -8.85
C SER A 488 17.20 5.89 -10.22
N LEU A 489 18.35 6.51 -10.27
CA LEU A 489 19.12 6.57 -11.51
C LEU A 489 19.72 5.20 -11.77
N ARG A 490 19.87 4.83 -13.05
CA ARG A 490 20.30 3.51 -13.48
C ARG A 490 21.75 3.56 -13.98
N ILE A 491 22.43 2.44 -13.85
CA ILE A 491 23.68 2.19 -14.58
C ILE A 491 23.35 2.16 -16.07
N ASN A 492 24.12 2.87 -16.88
CA ASN A 492 23.92 2.98 -18.32
C ASN A 492 25.18 2.64 -19.15
N THR A 493 26.21 2.08 -18.51
CA THR A 493 27.44 1.62 -19.17
C THR A 493 27.74 0.18 -18.81
N ARG A 494 28.26 -0.57 -19.79
CA ARG A 494 28.67 -1.97 -19.59
C ARG A 494 29.70 -2.09 -18.47
N GLU A 495 30.73 -1.25 -18.48
CA GLU A 495 31.81 -1.30 -17.49
C GLU A 495 31.27 -1.20 -16.05
N MET A 496 30.41 -0.23 -15.78
CA MET A 496 29.85 -0.04 -14.42
C MET A 496 28.91 -1.21 -14.06
N GLN A 497 28.14 -1.72 -15.03
CA GLN A 497 27.22 -2.83 -14.77
C GLN A 497 27.98 -4.13 -14.46
N GLU A 498 29.09 -4.39 -15.13
CA GLU A 498 29.95 -5.53 -14.85
C GLU A 498 30.57 -5.43 -13.45
N LYS A 499 31.05 -4.24 -13.02
CA LYS A 499 31.50 -4.00 -11.64
C LYS A 499 30.43 -4.25 -10.60
N MET A 500 29.18 -3.83 -10.89
CA MET A 500 28.05 -4.09 -10.00
C MET A 500 27.76 -5.59 -9.89
N PHE A 501 27.75 -6.32 -10.99
CA PHE A 501 27.55 -7.76 -10.99
C PHE A 501 28.67 -8.51 -10.24
N GLU A 502 29.91 -8.08 -10.39
CA GLU A 502 31.05 -8.63 -9.64
C GLU A 502 30.87 -8.40 -8.13
N ALA A 503 30.47 -7.21 -7.70
CA ALA A 503 30.18 -6.89 -6.29
C ALA A 503 29.03 -7.76 -5.71
N LEU A 504 28.09 -8.18 -6.56
CA LEU A 504 26.98 -9.09 -6.22
C LEU A 504 27.38 -10.58 -6.30
N GLY A 505 28.61 -10.89 -6.69
CA GLY A 505 29.14 -12.25 -6.78
C GLY A 505 28.79 -13.01 -8.06
N PHE A 506 28.34 -12.33 -9.12
CA PHE A 506 28.14 -12.96 -10.43
C PHE A 506 29.47 -13.18 -11.13
N THR A 507 29.62 -14.34 -11.75
CA THR A 507 30.68 -14.54 -12.74
C THR A 507 30.34 -13.82 -14.06
N PRO A 508 31.34 -13.46 -14.90
CA PRO A 508 31.06 -12.85 -16.20
C PRO A 508 30.13 -13.70 -17.08
N GLU A 509 30.27 -15.04 -17.03
CA GLU A 509 29.45 -15.98 -17.78
C GLU A 509 27.98 -15.95 -17.29
N GLU A 510 27.74 -15.92 -15.98
CA GLU A 510 26.40 -15.83 -15.39
C GLU A 510 25.76 -14.51 -15.74
N ALA A 511 26.49 -13.39 -15.63
CA ALA A 511 26.02 -12.06 -15.99
C ALA A 511 25.61 -11.99 -17.47
N GLU A 512 26.44 -12.54 -18.38
CA GLU A 512 26.14 -12.58 -19.82
C GLU A 512 24.95 -13.51 -20.12
N GLN A 513 24.84 -14.66 -19.45
CA GLN A 513 23.70 -15.56 -19.64
C GLN A 513 22.37 -14.96 -19.20
N GLN A 514 22.37 -14.21 -18.10
CA GLN A 514 21.14 -13.63 -17.53
C GLN A 514 20.79 -12.28 -18.14
N PHE A 515 21.78 -11.41 -18.35
CA PHE A 515 21.59 -9.99 -18.69
C PHE A 515 22.35 -9.57 -19.97
N GLY A 516 22.87 -10.50 -20.75
CA GLY A 516 23.66 -10.20 -21.96
C GLY A 516 22.93 -9.33 -22.96
N PHE A 517 21.60 -9.43 -23.05
CA PHE A 517 20.79 -8.57 -23.91
C PHE A 517 20.80 -7.09 -23.44
N LEU A 518 20.85 -6.82 -22.12
CA LEU A 518 20.97 -5.46 -21.58
C LEU A 518 22.40 -4.93 -21.72
N LEU A 519 23.40 -5.78 -21.39
CA LEU A 519 24.81 -5.44 -21.56
C LEU A 519 25.12 -5.10 -23.02
N GLY A 520 24.59 -5.90 -23.97
CA GLY A 520 24.71 -5.62 -25.40
C GLY A 520 24.02 -4.33 -25.84
N ALA A 521 22.90 -3.97 -25.20
CA ALA A 521 22.24 -2.70 -25.51
C ALA A 521 23.08 -1.49 -25.10
N PHE A 522 23.83 -1.58 -23.99
CA PHE A 522 24.71 -0.48 -23.55
C PHE A 522 25.82 -0.18 -24.57
N ASP A 523 26.26 -1.18 -25.34
CA ASP A 523 27.28 -1.00 -26.38
C ASP A 523 26.82 -0.16 -27.58
N HIS A 524 25.52 0.11 -27.68
CA HIS A 524 24.91 0.82 -28.83
C HIS A 524 24.43 2.25 -28.51
N GLY A 525 25.05 2.92 -27.55
CA GLY A 525 24.73 4.31 -27.22
C GLY A 525 23.50 4.43 -26.32
N PHE A 526 23.62 4.00 -25.10
CA PHE A 526 22.55 3.99 -24.13
C PHE A 526 22.51 5.30 -23.30
N PRO A 527 21.38 5.99 -23.20
CA PRO A 527 21.31 7.29 -22.52
C PRO A 527 21.41 7.12 -20.99
N PRO A 528 21.89 8.15 -20.27
CA PRO A 528 21.64 8.26 -18.84
C PRO A 528 20.14 8.24 -18.60
N HIS A 529 19.67 7.43 -17.66
CA HIS A 529 18.24 7.25 -17.41
C HIS A 529 17.95 6.92 -15.95
N GLY A 530 16.72 7.14 -15.56
CA GLY A 530 16.22 6.83 -14.24
C GLY A 530 14.70 6.79 -14.23
N GLY A 531 14.14 6.28 -13.17
CA GLY A 531 12.70 6.15 -13.09
C GLY A 531 12.20 5.84 -11.68
N LEU A 532 10.92 5.55 -11.62
CA LEU A 532 10.21 5.29 -10.37
C LEU A 532 9.06 4.34 -10.64
N ALA A 533 8.72 3.52 -9.66
CA ALA A 533 7.50 2.73 -9.65
C ALA A 533 6.66 3.08 -8.43
N LEU A 534 5.39 3.43 -8.64
CA LEU A 534 4.42 3.68 -7.59
C LEU A 534 3.48 2.49 -7.42
N GLY A 535 3.32 2.00 -6.19
CA GLY A 535 2.31 1.01 -5.85
C GLY A 535 0.91 1.63 -5.86
N LEU A 536 0.19 1.49 -6.97
CA LEU A 536 -1.14 2.09 -7.12
C LEU A 536 -2.12 1.61 -6.06
N ASP A 537 -2.11 0.33 -5.73
CA ASP A 537 -3.00 -0.25 -4.73
C ASP A 537 -2.78 0.39 -3.35
N ARG A 538 -1.52 0.57 -2.96
CA ARG A 538 -1.13 1.17 -1.68
C ARG A 538 -1.47 2.65 -1.64
N LEU A 539 -1.19 3.40 -2.71
CA LEU A 539 -1.58 4.80 -2.82
C LEU A 539 -3.08 4.98 -2.68
N VAL A 540 -3.88 4.20 -3.41
CA VAL A 540 -5.36 4.28 -3.33
C VAL A 540 -5.86 3.86 -1.96
N MET A 541 -5.26 2.85 -1.32
CA MET A 541 -5.59 2.44 0.05
C MET A 541 -5.47 3.61 1.03
N ILE A 542 -4.35 4.33 0.98
CA ILE A 542 -4.11 5.47 1.88
C ILE A 542 -5.07 6.62 1.57
N LEU A 543 -5.28 6.96 0.30
CA LEU A 543 -6.22 8.01 -0.11
C LEU A 543 -7.68 7.69 0.26
N ALA A 544 -8.03 6.40 0.30
CA ALA A 544 -9.35 5.92 0.73
C ALA A 544 -9.53 5.90 2.26
N GLY A 545 -8.44 6.08 3.04
CA GLY A 545 -8.44 5.89 4.49
C GLY A 545 -8.59 4.44 4.92
N GLU A 546 -8.22 3.49 4.04
CA GLU A 546 -8.28 2.06 4.31
C GLU A 546 -6.96 1.54 4.89
N THR A 547 -7.02 0.44 5.65
CA THR A 547 -5.84 -0.19 6.27
C THR A 547 -5.39 -1.46 5.56
N ASN A 548 -6.13 -1.88 4.53
CA ASN A 548 -5.86 -3.10 3.78
C ASN A 548 -6.10 -2.88 2.28
N ILE A 549 -5.14 -3.26 1.44
CA ILE A 549 -5.26 -3.07 -0.02
C ILE A 549 -6.38 -3.90 -0.65
N ARG A 550 -6.86 -4.95 0.00
CA ARG A 550 -8.01 -5.74 -0.46
C ARG A 550 -9.30 -4.91 -0.56
N GLU A 551 -9.39 -3.80 0.17
CA GLU A 551 -10.55 -2.90 0.12
C GLU A 551 -10.58 -2.01 -1.14
N VAL A 552 -9.45 -1.89 -1.84
CA VAL A 552 -9.31 -1.06 -3.05
C VAL A 552 -8.98 -1.86 -4.32
N ILE A 553 -8.95 -3.19 -4.21
CA ILE A 553 -8.79 -4.12 -5.32
C ILE A 553 -10.12 -4.85 -5.55
N ALA A 554 -10.60 -4.90 -6.80
CA ALA A 554 -11.89 -5.51 -7.09
C ALA A 554 -11.96 -6.99 -6.68
N PHE A 555 -10.97 -7.79 -7.10
CA PHE A 555 -10.90 -9.23 -6.84
C PHE A 555 -9.52 -9.62 -6.28
N PRO A 556 -9.26 -9.37 -4.99
CA PRO A 556 -7.99 -9.71 -4.35
C PRO A 556 -7.93 -11.19 -3.97
N LYS A 557 -6.72 -11.67 -3.66
CA LYS A 557 -6.52 -12.95 -2.97
C LYS A 557 -6.63 -12.77 -1.46
N ASN A 558 -6.97 -13.85 -0.75
CA ASN A 558 -6.92 -13.85 0.73
C ASN A 558 -5.47 -13.93 1.25
N GLY A 559 -5.29 -13.95 2.57
CA GLY A 559 -3.97 -14.00 3.21
C GLY A 559 -3.13 -15.24 2.91
N LYS A 560 -3.72 -16.26 2.26
CA LYS A 560 -3.04 -17.49 1.79
C LYS A 560 -2.85 -17.53 0.28
N ALA A 561 -2.93 -16.41 -0.41
CA ALA A 561 -2.86 -16.28 -1.87
C ALA A 561 -3.96 -17.08 -2.62
N PHE A 562 -5.10 -17.32 -1.98
CA PHE A 562 -6.23 -18.07 -2.53
C PHE A 562 -7.41 -17.14 -2.84
N ASP A 563 -8.11 -17.40 -3.96
CA ASP A 563 -9.36 -16.73 -4.32
C ASP A 563 -10.57 -17.61 -3.95
N PRO A 564 -11.31 -17.30 -2.87
CA PRO A 564 -12.46 -18.09 -2.44
C PRO A 564 -13.67 -18.03 -3.40
N MET A 565 -13.71 -17.05 -4.31
CA MET A 565 -14.81 -16.91 -5.27
C MET A 565 -14.64 -17.86 -6.46
N THR A 566 -13.43 -17.93 -7.01
CA THR A 566 -13.13 -18.75 -8.20
C THR A 566 -12.46 -20.08 -7.85
N ASN A 567 -12.05 -20.28 -6.60
CA ASN A 567 -11.24 -21.41 -6.13
C ASN A 567 -9.88 -21.50 -6.84
N ALA A 568 -9.25 -20.35 -7.12
CA ALA A 568 -7.90 -20.30 -7.68
C ALA A 568 -6.85 -20.19 -6.56
N PRO A 569 -5.72 -20.92 -6.61
CA PRO A 569 -5.34 -21.89 -7.66
C PRO A 569 -6.15 -23.18 -7.60
N SER A 570 -6.26 -23.88 -8.72
CA SER A 570 -6.97 -25.14 -8.86
C SER A 570 -6.13 -26.17 -9.61
N GLU A 571 -6.52 -27.43 -9.50
CA GLU A 571 -5.88 -28.53 -10.22
C GLU A 571 -6.02 -28.36 -11.74
N VAL A 572 -5.03 -28.84 -12.47
CA VAL A 572 -5.05 -28.97 -13.92
C VAL A 572 -5.23 -30.44 -14.31
N SER A 573 -5.86 -30.68 -15.44
CA SER A 573 -6.11 -32.05 -15.90
C SER A 573 -4.84 -32.75 -16.35
N ASP A 574 -4.80 -34.09 -16.22
CA ASP A 574 -3.69 -34.94 -16.72
C ASP A 574 -3.41 -34.69 -18.22
N ARG A 575 -4.44 -34.41 -18.99
CA ARG A 575 -4.28 -34.06 -20.40
C ARG A 575 -3.43 -32.80 -20.56
N GLN A 576 -3.71 -31.74 -19.80
CA GLN A 576 -2.94 -30.50 -19.86
C GLN A 576 -1.50 -30.69 -19.38
N LEU A 577 -1.29 -31.48 -18.31
CA LEU A 577 0.04 -31.84 -17.84
C LEU A 577 0.84 -32.59 -18.90
N ASN A 578 0.23 -33.57 -19.56
CA ASN A 578 0.85 -34.32 -20.65
C ASN A 578 1.18 -33.43 -21.86
N GLU A 579 0.28 -32.51 -22.25
CA GLU A 579 0.53 -31.54 -23.32
C GLU A 579 1.71 -30.60 -23.01
N LEU A 580 1.95 -30.33 -21.72
CA LEU A 580 3.06 -29.51 -21.22
C LEU A 580 4.33 -30.33 -20.90
N SER A 581 4.29 -31.66 -21.04
CA SER A 581 5.36 -32.58 -20.65
C SER A 581 5.75 -32.46 -19.17
N LEU A 582 4.77 -32.25 -18.29
CA LEU A 582 4.94 -32.08 -16.85
C LEU A 582 4.36 -33.25 -16.06
N ARG A 583 4.95 -33.49 -14.88
CA ARG A 583 4.40 -34.40 -13.87
C ARG A 583 4.39 -33.72 -12.51
N LEU A 584 3.34 -33.95 -11.75
CA LEU A 584 3.27 -33.50 -10.36
C LEU A 584 3.98 -34.51 -9.45
N THR A 585 4.76 -34.01 -8.50
CA THR A 585 5.44 -34.79 -7.45
C THR A 585 4.93 -34.30 -6.09
N VAL A 586 3.58 -34.31 -5.91
CA VAL A 586 2.97 -33.95 -4.62
C VAL A 586 3.06 -35.18 -3.73
N GLU A 587 3.70 -35.05 -2.59
CA GLU A 587 3.66 -36.06 -1.52
C GLU A 587 2.31 -35.91 -0.80
N ASP A 588 1.58 -37.03 -0.58
CA ASP A 588 0.29 -37.11 0.11
C ASP A 588 0.39 -36.73 1.60
#